data_e27a594f1adbfb067d4365ba62d098b1
#
_entry.id   e27a594f1adbfb067d4365ba62d098b1
#
_cell.length_a   1.000
_cell.length_b   1.000
_cell.length_c   1.000
_cell.angle_alpha   90.00
_cell.angle_beta   90.00
_cell.angle_gamma   90.00
#
_symmetry.space_group_name_H-M   'P 1'
#
loop_
_entity.id
_entity.type
_entity.pdbx_description
1 polymer ?
#
loop_
_entity_poly.entity_id
_entity_poly.type
_entity_poly.pdbx_seq_one_letter_code
_entity_poly.pdbx_strand_id
1 'polypeptide(L)'
;MCIRDSNEPIFLNDLTIQGLSENAVRQAVKRLVANGFLERYDNGIYYIPKRDGLLGKSYLDPSLVIMRKYIQSKSEIYGYVTGESFANQLGLTTQMPAVIEVVTNREATNGRTITVGSERVRIKKAPIMVSDSNADLLQLLDSIGQAEKYTELSIHETIDILISYVRKKCFTKDQLSEVIPALTGATAKKLIEWGMIYEFAS
;
A
#
# COMPACT_ATOMS: atom_id res chain seq x y z
N MET A 1 -1.80 28.44 0.59
CA MET A 1 -0.64 27.63 1.04
C MET A 1 -1.20 26.56 1.96
N CYS A 2 -1.37 25.33 1.50
CA CYS A 2 -1.81 24.25 2.39
C CYS A 2 -0.69 23.99 3.40
N ILE A 3 -0.97 24.22 4.67
CA ILE A 3 -0.10 23.79 5.77
C ILE A 3 -0.13 22.26 5.73
N ARG A 4 0.96 21.66 5.27
CA ARG A 4 1.11 20.19 5.37
C ARG A 4 1.29 19.84 6.84
N ASP A 5 0.60 18.79 7.27
CA ASP A 5 0.75 18.32 8.64
C ASP A 5 2.20 17.89 8.89
N SER A 6 2.67 18.18 10.10
CA SER A 6 3.99 17.73 10.53
C SER A 6 4.04 16.19 10.51
N ASN A 7 5.19 15.62 10.17
CA ASN A 7 5.42 14.18 9.98
C ASN A 7 4.71 13.52 8.78
N GLU A 8 4.24 14.29 7.79
CA GLU A 8 3.86 13.70 6.50
C GLU A 8 5.04 13.70 5.52
N PRO A 9 5.20 12.65 4.69
CA PRO A 9 6.23 12.64 3.67
C PRO A 9 5.95 13.66 2.57
N ILE A 10 6.99 14.39 2.19
CA ILE A 10 6.98 15.38 1.11
C ILE A 10 7.89 14.85 0.01
N PHE A 11 7.32 14.46 -1.12
CA PHE A 11 8.11 14.03 -2.29
C PHE A 11 8.47 15.23 -3.14
N LEU A 12 9.75 15.37 -3.46
CA LEU A 12 10.25 16.49 -4.25
C LEU A 12 9.61 16.55 -5.64
N ASN A 13 9.36 15.38 -6.25
CA ASN A 13 8.74 15.29 -7.57
C ASN A 13 7.27 15.72 -7.60
N ASP A 14 6.59 15.71 -6.44
CA ASP A 14 5.19 16.13 -6.32
C ASP A 14 5.07 17.65 -6.05
N LEU A 15 6.20 18.34 -5.87
CA LEU A 15 6.23 19.76 -5.61
C LEU A 15 6.24 20.55 -6.91
N THR A 16 5.04 20.90 -7.40
CA THR A 16 4.88 21.86 -8.49
C THR A 16 4.44 23.21 -7.92
N ILE A 17 5.24 24.24 -8.11
CA ILE A 17 4.93 25.61 -7.67
C ILE A 17 4.79 26.47 -8.92
N GLN A 18 3.62 27.06 -9.09
CA GLN A 18 3.35 27.93 -10.24
C GLN A 18 4.36 29.08 -10.30
N GLY A 19 4.99 29.26 -11.46
CA GLY A 19 5.99 30.30 -11.67
C GLY A 19 7.41 29.97 -11.24
N LEU A 20 7.65 28.76 -10.71
CA LEU A 20 9.02 28.30 -10.37
C LEU A 20 9.46 27.12 -11.23
N SER A 21 10.72 27.15 -11.67
CA SER A 21 11.33 25.98 -12.31
C SER A 21 11.63 24.90 -11.29
N GLU A 22 11.70 23.62 -11.73
CA GLU A 22 12.08 22.49 -10.86
C GLU A 22 13.40 22.74 -10.12
N ASN A 23 14.35 23.39 -10.78
CA ASN A 23 15.65 23.70 -10.17
C ASN A 23 15.51 24.73 -9.05
N ALA A 24 14.64 25.73 -9.23
CA ALA A 24 14.36 26.71 -8.19
C ALA A 24 13.67 26.04 -6.98
N VAL A 25 12.73 25.09 -7.21
CA VAL A 25 12.11 24.31 -6.15
C VAL A 25 13.14 23.47 -5.39
N ARG A 26 14.04 22.79 -6.10
CA ARG A 26 15.14 22.02 -5.49
C ARG A 26 16.04 22.88 -4.61
N GLN A 27 16.40 24.08 -5.08
CA GLN A 27 17.21 25.01 -4.30
C GLN A 27 16.45 25.55 -3.07
N ALA A 28 15.15 25.82 -3.19
CA ALA A 28 14.33 26.25 -2.06
C ALA A 28 14.25 25.13 -0.99
N VAL A 29 13.99 23.88 -1.39
CA VAL A 29 13.98 22.73 -0.46
C VAL A 29 15.35 22.58 0.23
N LYS A 30 16.47 22.71 -0.51
CA LYS A 30 17.81 22.63 0.06
C LYS A 30 18.04 23.73 1.15
N ARG A 31 17.57 24.94 0.91
CA ARG A 31 17.64 26.04 1.90
C ARG A 31 16.78 25.76 3.13
N LEU A 32 15.56 25.22 2.94
CA LEU A 32 14.67 24.86 4.04
C LEU A 32 15.28 23.76 4.94
N VAL A 33 15.98 22.80 4.32
CA VAL A 33 16.72 21.77 5.07
C VAL A 33 17.91 22.40 5.83
N ALA A 34 18.68 23.27 5.18
CA ALA A 34 19.81 23.94 5.85
C ALA A 34 19.36 24.79 7.05
N ASN A 35 18.18 25.42 6.97
CA ASN A 35 17.61 26.22 8.05
C ASN A 35 16.83 25.37 9.08
N GLY A 36 16.76 24.05 8.94
CA GLY A 36 16.09 23.15 9.87
C GLY A 36 14.55 23.20 9.85
N PHE A 37 13.93 23.79 8.82
CA PHE A 37 12.48 23.77 8.63
C PHE A 37 11.99 22.45 8.04
N LEU A 38 12.84 21.78 7.24
CA LEU A 38 12.62 20.45 6.70
C LEU A 38 13.74 19.51 7.13
N GLU A 39 13.41 18.25 7.26
CA GLU A 39 14.39 17.17 7.37
C GLU A 39 14.33 16.26 6.16
N ARG A 40 15.51 15.79 5.73
CA ARG A 40 15.62 14.82 4.66
C ARG A 40 15.51 13.43 5.24
N TYR A 41 14.51 12.67 4.77
CA TYR A 41 14.33 11.27 5.12
C TYR A 41 15.16 10.35 4.22
N ASP A 42 15.04 10.57 2.89
CA ASP A 42 15.72 9.80 1.86
C ASP A 42 15.91 10.69 0.61
N ASN A 43 16.45 10.13 -0.46
CA ASN A 43 16.63 10.87 -1.70
C ASN A 43 15.28 11.33 -2.28
N GLY A 44 15.10 12.66 -2.34
CA GLY A 44 13.85 13.27 -2.79
C GLY A 44 12.67 13.18 -1.83
N ILE A 45 12.87 12.70 -0.60
CA ILE A 45 11.81 12.58 0.43
C ILE A 45 12.19 13.42 1.65
N TYR A 46 11.30 14.32 2.02
CA TYR A 46 11.47 15.27 3.12
C TYR A 46 10.24 15.25 4.02
N TYR A 47 10.35 15.84 5.20
CA TYR A 47 9.22 16.04 6.12
C TYR A 47 9.44 17.24 7.03
N ILE A 48 8.38 17.74 7.64
CA ILE A 48 8.42 18.78 8.66
C ILE A 48 8.46 18.07 10.01
N PRO A 49 9.59 18.13 10.76
CA PRO A 49 9.68 17.46 12.06
C PRO A 49 8.79 18.17 13.08
N LYS A 50 8.03 17.42 13.88
CA LYS A 50 7.45 17.95 15.12
C LYS A 50 8.57 18.16 16.14
N ARG A 51 8.56 19.30 16.78
CA ARG A 51 9.47 19.62 17.87
C ARG A 51 8.67 19.64 19.17
N ASP A 52 8.51 18.48 19.80
CA ASP A 52 7.96 18.42 21.16
C ASP A 52 9.09 18.63 22.15
N GLY A 53 8.96 19.67 22.99
CA GLY A 53 10.02 20.12 23.90
C GLY A 53 10.51 19.05 24.92
N LEU A 54 9.72 18.01 25.20
CA LEU A 54 10.07 16.93 26.12
C LEU A 54 10.65 15.68 25.46
N LEU A 55 10.27 15.37 24.21
CA LEU A 55 10.62 14.15 23.49
C LEU A 55 11.61 14.35 22.33
N GLY A 56 12.05 15.59 22.10
CA GLY A 56 12.96 15.90 21.01
C GLY A 56 12.26 15.97 19.66
N LYS A 57 12.98 15.58 18.60
CA LYS A 57 12.45 15.57 17.23
C LYS A 57 11.70 14.28 16.94
N SER A 58 10.54 14.39 16.28
CA SER A 58 9.85 13.23 15.75
C SER A 58 10.50 12.76 14.44
N TYR A 59 10.50 11.45 14.23
CA TYR A 59 10.96 10.82 13.00
C TYR A 59 9.77 10.48 12.11
N LEU A 60 9.99 10.51 10.79
CA LEU A 60 9.00 10.08 9.83
C LEU A 60 8.85 8.56 9.86
N ASP A 61 7.62 8.08 10.01
CA ASP A 61 7.31 6.66 10.00
C ASP A 61 7.53 6.08 8.57
N PRO A 62 8.36 5.03 8.42
CA PRO A 62 8.55 4.33 7.14
C PRO A 62 7.24 3.88 6.50
N SER A 63 6.25 3.45 7.30
CA SER A 63 4.95 2.99 6.81
C SER A 63 4.20 4.08 6.06
N LEU A 64 4.28 5.35 6.52
CA LEU A 64 3.69 6.49 5.82
C LEU A 64 4.37 6.76 4.48
N VAL A 65 5.69 6.58 4.42
CA VAL A 65 6.43 6.73 3.17
C VAL A 65 6.04 5.63 2.18
N ILE A 66 5.96 4.38 2.62
CA ILE A 66 5.54 3.23 1.80
C ILE A 66 4.13 3.47 1.27
N MET A 67 3.19 3.84 2.16
CA MET A 67 1.81 4.12 1.80
C MET A 67 1.71 5.19 0.72
N ARG A 68 2.33 6.35 0.95
CA ARG A 68 2.27 7.50 0.02
C ARG A 68 3.00 7.27 -1.29
N LYS A 69 4.08 6.49 -1.27
CA LYS A 69 4.89 6.26 -2.47
C LYS A 69 4.31 5.18 -3.36
N TYR A 70 3.72 4.12 -2.79
CA TYR A 70 3.39 2.90 -3.52
C TYR A 70 1.93 2.48 -3.45
N ILE A 71 1.13 3.00 -2.52
CA ILE A 71 -0.25 2.54 -2.31
C ILE A 71 -1.26 3.63 -2.66
N GLN A 72 -1.17 4.81 -2.03
CA GLN A 72 -2.19 5.84 -2.24
C GLN A 72 -1.65 7.26 -2.07
N SER A 73 -2.22 8.20 -2.83
CA SER A 73 -2.10 9.64 -2.61
C SER A 73 -3.29 10.17 -1.79
N LYS A 74 -3.45 11.50 -1.74
CA LYS A 74 -4.65 12.10 -1.13
C LYS A 74 -5.92 11.90 -1.99
N SER A 75 -5.76 11.64 -3.28
CA SER A 75 -6.85 11.66 -4.28
C SER A 75 -7.04 10.34 -5.02
N GLU A 76 -6.14 9.38 -4.90
CA GLU A 76 -6.20 8.14 -5.67
C GLU A 76 -5.47 7.00 -4.99
N ILE A 77 -5.93 5.77 -5.21
CA ILE A 77 -5.26 4.53 -4.86
C ILE A 77 -4.62 3.95 -6.12
N TYR A 78 -3.36 3.55 -6.02
CA TYR A 78 -2.59 2.97 -7.12
C TYR A 78 -1.80 1.72 -6.71
N GLY A 79 -2.11 1.18 -5.55
CA GLY A 79 -1.50 -0.04 -5.04
C GLY A 79 -2.19 -0.57 -3.79
N TYR A 80 -1.74 -1.72 -3.33
CA TYR A 80 -2.23 -2.35 -2.10
C TYR A 80 -1.15 -3.21 -1.46
N VAL A 81 -1.29 -3.46 -0.15
CA VAL A 81 -0.45 -4.41 0.60
C VAL A 81 -0.92 -5.82 0.32
N THR A 82 0.00 -6.78 0.17
CA THR A 82 -0.33 -8.19 -0.07
C THR A 82 0.53 -9.13 0.79
N GLY A 83 0.38 -10.42 0.58
CA GLY A 83 1.18 -11.44 1.25
C GLY A 83 0.92 -11.52 2.75
N GLU A 84 1.98 -11.85 3.51
CA GLU A 84 1.91 -12.06 4.96
C GLU A 84 1.41 -10.82 5.71
N SER A 85 1.74 -9.60 5.25
CA SER A 85 1.27 -8.35 5.86
C SER A 85 -0.25 -8.23 5.82
N PHE A 86 -0.89 -8.60 4.70
CA PHE A 86 -2.34 -8.55 4.60
C PHE A 86 -3.00 -9.75 5.30
N ALA A 87 -2.38 -10.94 5.25
CA ALA A 87 -2.84 -12.10 6.01
C ALA A 87 -2.90 -11.80 7.53
N ASN A 88 -1.89 -11.10 8.06
CA ASN A 88 -1.89 -10.64 9.46
C ASN A 88 -3.03 -9.64 9.72
N GLN A 89 -3.27 -8.67 8.84
CA GLN A 89 -4.39 -7.72 8.96
C GLN A 89 -5.76 -8.40 8.95
N LEU A 90 -5.90 -9.50 8.21
CA LEU A 90 -7.12 -10.31 8.18
C LEU A 90 -7.25 -11.23 9.41
N GLY A 91 -6.20 -11.41 10.19
CA GLY A 91 -6.16 -12.35 11.31
C GLY A 91 -5.92 -13.81 10.90
N LEU A 92 -5.42 -14.05 9.68
CA LEU A 92 -5.06 -15.41 9.20
C LEU A 92 -3.75 -15.91 9.81
N THR A 93 -2.92 -15.02 10.29
CA THR A 93 -1.66 -15.32 10.98
C THR A 93 -1.36 -14.29 12.06
N THR A 94 -0.62 -14.70 13.08
CA THR A 94 -0.11 -13.81 14.13
C THR A 94 1.31 -13.33 13.83
N GLN A 95 1.95 -13.86 12.80
CA GLN A 95 3.33 -13.53 12.45
C GLN A 95 3.44 -12.11 11.91
N MET A 96 4.48 -11.41 12.37
CA MET A 96 4.85 -10.10 11.83
C MET A 96 5.75 -10.29 10.61
N PRO A 97 5.38 -9.74 9.46
CA PRO A 97 6.14 -9.93 8.24
C PRO A 97 7.53 -9.27 8.32
N ALA A 98 8.57 -10.02 7.99
CA ALA A 98 9.93 -9.49 7.87
C ALA A 98 10.12 -8.64 6.59
N VAL A 99 9.21 -8.74 5.65
CA VAL A 99 9.20 -8.00 4.38
C VAL A 99 7.76 -7.62 4.05
N ILE A 100 7.51 -6.33 3.90
CA ILE A 100 6.20 -5.82 3.47
C ILE A 100 6.09 -6.02 1.96
N GLU A 101 5.07 -6.74 1.50
CA GLU A 101 4.81 -6.91 0.07
C GLU A 101 3.75 -5.92 -0.41
N VAL A 102 4.07 -5.20 -1.50
CA VAL A 102 3.20 -4.18 -2.10
C VAL A 102 3.05 -4.45 -3.59
N VAL A 103 1.82 -4.41 -4.08
CA VAL A 103 1.49 -4.41 -5.51
C VAL A 103 1.10 -2.99 -5.90
N THR A 104 1.65 -2.47 -7.02
CA THR A 104 1.41 -1.08 -7.40
C THR A 104 1.54 -0.83 -8.90
N ASN A 105 0.78 0.16 -9.41
CA ASN A 105 0.92 0.68 -10.76
C ASN A 105 2.28 1.38 -11.01
N ARG A 106 2.97 1.75 -9.93
CA ARG A 106 4.25 2.50 -9.98
C ARG A 106 5.48 1.59 -10.09
N GLU A 107 5.27 0.30 -10.30
CA GLU A 107 6.34 -0.67 -10.57
C GLU A 107 6.17 -1.24 -11.99
N ALA A 108 7.28 -1.24 -12.74
CA ALA A 108 7.29 -1.73 -14.13
C ALA A 108 7.82 -3.16 -14.25
N THR A 109 8.55 -3.63 -13.24
CA THR A 109 9.23 -4.95 -13.25
C THR A 109 8.44 -5.99 -12.46
N ASN A 110 8.81 -7.27 -12.60
CA ASN A 110 8.17 -8.40 -11.90
C ASN A 110 8.47 -8.45 -10.39
N GLY A 111 9.03 -7.39 -9.86
CA GLY A 111 9.27 -7.21 -8.43
C GLY A 111 10.74 -6.99 -8.08
N ARG A 112 10.95 -6.10 -7.13
CA ARG A 112 12.25 -5.81 -6.53
C ARG A 112 12.08 -5.58 -5.05
N THR A 113 13.13 -5.82 -4.29
CA THR A 113 13.16 -5.50 -2.86
C THR A 113 13.97 -4.22 -2.65
N ILE A 114 13.41 -3.31 -1.88
CA ILE A 114 14.04 -2.06 -1.46
C ILE A 114 14.00 -1.94 0.06
N THR A 115 14.77 -0.99 0.59
CA THR A 115 14.69 -0.60 2.01
C THR A 115 14.11 0.81 2.10
N VAL A 116 13.16 1.02 3.00
CA VAL A 116 12.55 2.32 3.31
C VAL A 116 12.67 2.53 4.82
N GLY A 117 13.62 3.35 5.25
CA GLY A 117 13.99 3.45 6.67
C GLY A 117 14.49 2.11 7.20
N SER A 118 13.80 1.56 8.21
CA SER A 118 14.07 0.23 8.78
C SER A 118 13.36 -0.90 8.05
N GLU A 119 12.36 -0.58 7.19
CA GLU A 119 11.47 -1.57 6.60
C GLU A 119 12.02 -2.11 5.27
N ARG A 120 11.93 -3.44 5.10
CA ARG A 120 12.19 -4.10 3.82
C ARG A 120 10.87 -4.24 3.07
N VAL A 121 10.84 -3.75 1.83
CA VAL A 121 9.62 -3.71 1.01
C VAL A 121 9.87 -4.43 -0.30
N ARG A 122 9.06 -5.43 -0.61
CA ARG A 122 9.03 -6.08 -1.92
C ARG A 122 7.92 -5.47 -2.75
N ILE A 123 8.31 -4.79 -3.82
CA ILE A 123 7.37 -4.10 -4.71
C ILE A 123 7.14 -4.99 -5.92
N LYS A 124 5.88 -5.19 -6.28
CA LYS A 124 5.44 -5.98 -7.44
C LYS A 124 4.61 -5.12 -8.38
N LYS A 125 4.74 -5.37 -9.67
CA LYS A 125 3.88 -4.74 -10.68
C LYS A 125 2.44 -5.25 -10.52
N ALA A 126 1.48 -4.33 -10.62
CA ALA A 126 0.07 -4.68 -10.64
C ALA A 126 -0.29 -5.48 -11.91
N PRO A 127 -1.08 -6.55 -11.81
CA PRO A 127 -1.52 -7.34 -12.96
C PRO A 127 -2.46 -6.57 -13.89
N ILE A 128 -3.27 -5.70 -13.31
CA ILE A 128 -4.11 -4.72 -14.01
C ILE A 128 -3.99 -3.37 -13.30
N MET A 129 -4.53 -2.30 -13.88
CA MET A 129 -4.52 -0.98 -13.25
C MET A 129 -5.30 -1.01 -11.93
N VAL A 130 -4.62 -0.69 -10.84
CA VAL A 130 -5.23 -0.53 -9.50
C VAL A 130 -5.86 0.84 -9.40
N SER A 131 -7.05 0.90 -8.84
CA SER A 131 -7.83 2.12 -8.61
C SER A 131 -8.61 2.04 -7.30
N ASP A 132 -9.27 3.11 -6.92
CA ASP A 132 -10.14 3.17 -5.73
C ASP A 132 -11.28 2.13 -5.79
N SER A 133 -11.76 1.78 -7.00
CA SER A 133 -12.87 0.83 -7.18
C SER A 133 -12.46 -0.65 -7.05
N ASN A 134 -11.19 -0.99 -7.28
CA ASN A 134 -10.77 -2.40 -7.36
C ASN A 134 -9.64 -2.81 -6.41
N ALA A 135 -8.99 -1.88 -5.75
CA ALA A 135 -7.82 -2.16 -4.90
C ALA A 135 -8.09 -3.21 -3.81
N ASP A 136 -9.20 -3.03 -3.06
CA ASP A 136 -9.59 -3.95 -1.99
C ASP A 136 -9.92 -5.36 -2.52
N LEU A 137 -10.54 -5.43 -3.70
CA LEU A 137 -10.87 -6.72 -4.32
C LEU A 137 -9.62 -7.42 -4.85
N LEU A 138 -8.71 -6.71 -5.51
CA LEU A 138 -7.43 -7.27 -5.95
C LEU A 138 -6.60 -7.77 -4.76
N GLN A 139 -6.59 -7.03 -3.67
CA GLN A 139 -5.93 -7.41 -2.43
C GLN A 139 -6.51 -8.72 -1.86
N LEU A 140 -7.83 -8.84 -1.83
CA LEU A 140 -8.53 -10.07 -1.41
C LEU A 140 -8.18 -11.25 -2.33
N LEU A 141 -8.22 -11.08 -3.65
CA LEU A 141 -7.93 -12.13 -4.62
C LEU A 141 -6.49 -12.66 -4.50
N ASP A 142 -5.53 -11.77 -4.27
CA ASP A 142 -4.15 -12.15 -3.96
C ASP A 142 -4.07 -12.97 -2.67
N SER A 143 -4.83 -12.57 -1.63
CA SER A 143 -4.88 -13.30 -0.37
C SER A 143 -5.48 -14.69 -0.52
N ILE A 144 -6.57 -14.83 -1.28
CA ILE A 144 -7.18 -16.13 -1.59
C ILE A 144 -6.16 -17.04 -2.31
N GLY A 145 -5.47 -16.49 -3.31
CA GLY A 145 -4.45 -17.23 -4.05
C GLY A 145 -3.32 -17.78 -3.17
N GLN A 146 -2.95 -17.04 -2.14
CA GLN A 146 -1.81 -17.32 -1.26
C GLN A 146 -2.22 -17.80 0.14
N ALA A 147 -3.51 -18.00 0.42
CA ALA A 147 -4.03 -18.26 1.77
C ALA A 147 -3.32 -19.44 2.45
N GLU A 148 -3.18 -20.58 1.78
CA GLU A 148 -2.52 -21.77 2.32
C GLU A 148 -1.04 -21.55 2.70
N LYS A 149 -0.42 -20.56 2.11
CA LYS A 149 0.98 -20.21 2.40
C LYS A 149 1.13 -19.41 3.70
N TYR A 150 0.14 -18.57 4.00
CA TYR A 150 0.26 -17.58 5.08
C TYR A 150 -0.69 -17.84 6.26
N THR A 151 -1.70 -18.71 6.10
CA THR A 151 -2.61 -19.00 7.22
C THR A 151 -1.99 -19.95 8.24
N GLU A 152 -2.23 -19.69 9.51
CA GLU A 152 -1.97 -20.59 10.64
C GLU A 152 -3.26 -21.29 11.10
N LEU A 153 -4.38 -20.96 10.49
CA LEU A 153 -5.70 -21.46 10.83
C LEU A 153 -6.06 -22.69 9.98
N SER A 154 -7.10 -23.38 10.38
CA SER A 154 -7.71 -24.42 9.55
C SER A 154 -8.28 -23.80 8.26
N ILE A 155 -8.47 -24.64 7.24
CA ILE A 155 -9.03 -24.17 5.97
C ILE A 155 -10.44 -23.60 6.14
N HIS A 156 -11.26 -24.17 7.03
CA HIS A 156 -12.62 -23.68 7.29
C HIS A 156 -12.60 -22.29 7.92
N GLU A 157 -11.81 -22.09 8.98
CA GLU A 157 -11.66 -20.77 9.62
C GLU A 157 -11.10 -19.72 8.64
N THR A 158 -10.15 -20.11 7.79
CA THR A 158 -9.61 -19.24 6.74
C THR A 158 -10.71 -18.79 5.77
N ILE A 159 -11.53 -19.73 5.29
CA ILE A 159 -12.64 -19.43 4.39
C ILE A 159 -13.65 -18.51 5.06
N ASP A 160 -14.02 -18.77 6.31
CA ASP A 160 -14.99 -17.95 7.06
C ASP A 160 -14.52 -16.50 7.21
N ILE A 161 -13.24 -16.29 7.49
CA ILE A 161 -12.66 -14.95 7.59
C ILE A 161 -12.70 -14.24 6.23
N LEU A 162 -12.32 -14.92 5.16
CA LEU A 162 -12.31 -14.34 3.80
C LEU A 162 -13.74 -14.02 3.32
N ILE A 163 -14.72 -14.90 3.58
CA ILE A 163 -16.14 -14.66 3.28
C ILE A 163 -16.66 -13.46 4.08
N SER A 164 -16.32 -13.39 5.37
CA SER A 164 -16.68 -12.24 6.21
C SER A 164 -16.14 -10.93 5.66
N TYR A 165 -14.93 -10.94 5.10
CA TYR A 165 -14.34 -9.78 4.44
C TYR A 165 -15.10 -9.41 3.17
N VAL A 166 -15.47 -10.38 2.30
CA VAL A 166 -16.30 -10.15 1.11
C VAL A 166 -17.60 -9.44 1.49
N ARG A 167 -18.31 -9.99 2.48
CA ARG A 167 -19.59 -9.46 2.95
C ARG A 167 -19.45 -8.07 3.55
N LYS A 168 -18.42 -7.84 4.35
CA LYS A 168 -18.14 -6.51 4.95
C LYS A 168 -17.87 -5.43 3.91
N LYS A 169 -17.19 -5.78 2.82
CA LYS A 169 -16.85 -4.85 1.73
C LYS A 169 -17.96 -4.72 0.70
N CYS A 170 -18.98 -5.58 0.74
CA CYS A 170 -20.12 -5.60 -0.19
C CYS A 170 -19.67 -5.66 -1.66
N PHE A 171 -18.67 -6.47 -1.98
CA PHE A 171 -18.20 -6.63 -3.36
C PHE A 171 -19.31 -7.18 -4.26
N THR A 172 -19.38 -6.66 -5.50
CA THR A 172 -20.38 -7.05 -6.49
C THR A 172 -19.80 -7.98 -7.55
N LYS A 173 -20.69 -8.68 -8.26
CA LYS A 173 -20.32 -9.52 -9.42
C LYS A 173 -19.72 -8.68 -10.56
N ASP A 174 -20.19 -7.46 -10.74
CA ASP A 174 -19.64 -6.55 -11.76
C ASP A 174 -18.18 -6.20 -11.45
N GLN A 175 -17.88 -5.86 -10.19
CA GLN A 175 -16.49 -5.63 -9.75
C GLN A 175 -15.62 -6.86 -9.95
N LEU A 176 -16.14 -8.06 -9.62
CA LEU A 176 -15.40 -9.30 -9.85
C LEU A 176 -15.13 -9.51 -11.34
N SER A 177 -16.11 -9.22 -12.20
CA SER A 177 -15.97 -9.34 -13.67
C SER A 177 -14.88 -8.42 -14.23
N GLU A 178 -14.76 -7.20 -13.70
CA GLU A 178 -13.73 -6.24 -14.10
C GLU A 178 -12.31 -6.72 -13.79
N VAL A 179 -12.13 -7.50 -12.70
CA VAL A 179 -10.82 -7.99 -12.26
C VAL A 179 -10.48 -9.40 -12.72
N ILE A 180 -11.38 -10.08 -13.47
CA ILE A 180 -11.11 -11.41 -14.05
C ILE A 180 -9.75 -11.49 -14.76
N PRO A 181 -9.30 -10.47 -15.55
CA PRO A 181 -7.99 -10.54 -16.22
C PRO A 181 -6.79 -10.61 -15.26
N ALA A 182 -6.99 -10.23 -13.99
CA ALA A 182 -5.96 -10.32 -12.95
C ALA A 182 -5.93 -11.67 -12.23
N LEU A 183 -6.97 -12.51 -12.40
CA LEU A 183 -7.08 -13.79 -11.72
C LEU A 183 -6.05 -14.79 -12.22
N THR A 184 -5.34 -15.40 -11.28
CA THR A 184 -4.58 -16.62 -11.59
C THR A 184 -5.51 -17.84 -11.62
N GLY A 185 -5.14 -18.88 -12.36
CA GLY A 185 -5.90 -20.14 -12.37
C GLY A 185 -6.08 -20.74 -10.96
N ALA A 186 -5.07 -20.60 -10.09
CA ALA A 186 -5.13 -21.06 -8.71
C ALA A 186 -6.17 -20.25 -7.89
N THR A 187 -6.20 -18.93 -8.03
CA THR A 187 -7.18 -18.09 -7.35
C THR A 187 -8.60 -18.37 -7.84
N ALA A 188 -8.80 -18.51 -9.16
CA ALA A 188 -10.10 -18.82 -9.74
C ALA A 188 -10.63 -20.18 -9.25
N LYS A 189 -9.77 -21.20 -9.20
CA LYS A 189 -10.10 -22.52 -8.67
C LYS A 189 -10.57 -22.42 -7.20
N LYS A 190 -9.82 -21.72 -6.34
CA LYS A 190 -10.19 -21.55 -4.92
C LYS A 190 -11.49 -20.78 -4.73
N LEU A 191 -11.77 -19.74 -5.52
CA LEU A 191 -13.04 -19.01 -5.48
C LEU A 191 -14.23 -19.95 -5.68
N ILE A 192 -14.11 -20.92 -6.58
CA ILE A 192 -15.16 -21.90 -6.87
C ILE A 192 -15.22 -22.98 -5.78
N GLU A 193 -14.10 -23.62 -5.45
CA GLU A 193 -14.01 -24.74 -4.49
C GLU A 193 -14.44 -24.31 -3.07
N TRP A 194 -14.14 -23.07 -2.69
CA TRP A 194 -14.51 -22.51 -1.38
C TRP A 194 -15.91 -21.86 -1.37
N GLY A 195 -16.61 -21.91 -2.51
CA GLY A 195 -17.96 -21.32 -2.64
C GLY A 195 -18.00 -19.79 -2.57
N MET A 196 -16.84 -19.14 -2.54
CA MET A 196 -16.76 -17.68 -2.36
C MET A 196 -17.38 -16.88 -3.51
N ILE A 197 -17.45 -17.47 -4.71
CA ILE A 197 -18.08 -16.83 -5.87
C ILE A 197 -19.55 -16.48 -5.65
N TYR A 198 -20.23 -17.21 -4.76
CA TYR A 198 -21.65 -17.00 -4.43
C TYR A 198 -21.87 -15.87 -3.41
N GLU A 199 -20.82 -15.40 -2.77
CA GLU A 199 -20.85 -14.35 -1.74
C GLU A 199 -20.83 -12.93 -2.32
N PHE A 200 -20.56 -12.80 -3.61
CA PHE A 200 -20.59 -11.50 -4.28
C PHE A 200 -22.03 -11.05 -4.54
N ALA A 201 -22.35 -9.81 -4.16
CA ALA A 201 -23.66 -9.23 -4.34
C ALA A 201 -24.04 -9.13 -5.84
N SER A 202 -25.33 -9.22 -6.11
CA SER A 202 -25.88 -9.12 -7.46
C SER A 202 -25.97 -7.68 -7.92
#